data_4689d3ff132a7cff68f034ac2727ed10
#
_entry.id   4689d3ff132a7cff68f034ac2727ed10
#
_cell.length_a   1.000
_cell.length_b   1.000
_cell.length_c   1.000
_cell.angle_alpha   90.00
_cell.angle_beta   90.00
_cell.angle_gamma   90.00
#
_symmetry.space_group_name_H-M   'P 1'
#
loop_
_entity.id
_entity.type
_entity.pdbx_description
1 polymer ?
#
loop_
_entity_poly.entity_id
_entity_poly.type
_entity_poly.pdbx_seq_one_letter_code
_entity_poly.pdbx_strand_id
1 'polypeptide(L)'
;TSEPQGNLEYPKQKNLLTDSISVGDKIVLENILFEGGKRKLLPVSYKALDQLVSTLKSKPQYHIMILGHVCCANPGQDGADHETGLRNLSVVRAQTIYNYLVKNGIDEKRLQSKGMKGDLPTGLGDYYDRRVEIEITSINEK
;
A
#
# COMPACT_ATOMS: atom_id res chain seq x y z
N THR A 1 17.59 2.39 12.87
CA THR A 1 17.22 3.76 13.17
C THR A 1 15.96 3.81 14.00
N SER A 2 15.88 4.79 14.86
CA SER A 2 14.68 5.01 15.66
C SER A 2 13.59 5.64 14.82
N GLU A 3 12.35 5.48 15.25
CA GLU A 3 11.23 6.11 14.60
C GLU A 3 11.25 7.61 14.83
N PRO A 4 10.70 8.41 13.89
CA PRO A 4 10.64 9.85 14.08
C PRO A 4 9.83 10.21 15.32
N GLN A 5 10.19 11.34 15.93
CA GLN A 5 9.44 11.90 17.05
C GLN A 5 8.29 12.75 16.50
N GLY A 6 7.21 12.83 17.27
CA GLY A 6 6.06 13.65 16.89
C GLY A 6 5.17 12.96 15.89
N ASN A 7 4.58 13.73 14.99
CA ASN A 7 3.66 13.21 14.00
C ASN A 7 4.41 12.41 12.94
N LEU A 8 3.97 11.16 12.72
CA LEU A 8 4.55 10.26 11.74
C LEU A 8 3.75 10.40 10.45
N GLU A 9 4.10 11.40 9.66
CA GLU A 9 3.38 11.71 8.44
C GLU A 9 4.31 11.62 7.24
N TYR A 10 3.77 11.08 6.15
CA TYR A 10 4.42 11.15 4.85
C TYR A 10 4.26 12.55 4.28
N PRO A 11 5.08 12.94 3.30
CA PRO A 11 4.81 14.16 2.54
C PRO A 11 3.37 14.15 2.06
N LYS A 12 2.81 15.34 1.85
CA LYS A 12 1.40 15.47 1.50
C LYS A 12 1.05 14.56 0.32
N GLN A 13 0.03 13.74 0.50
CA GLN A 13 -0.46 12.83 -0.52
C GLN A 13 -1.67 13.42 -1.23
N LYS A 14 -1.87 13.04 -2.49
CA LYS A 14 -3.06 13.44 -3.21
C LYS A 14 -4.29 12.73 -2.63
N ASN A 15 -5.41 13.43 -2.67
CA ASN A 15 -6.69 12.89 -2.24
C ASN A 15 -7.47 12.46 -3.47
N LEU A 16 -7.84 11.18 -3.54
CA LEU A 16 -8.54 10.63 -4.70
C LEU A 16 -9.90 11.28 -4.93
N LEU A 17 -10.51 11.84 -3.88
CA LEU A 17 -11.85 12.43 -3.99
C LEU A 17 -11.80 13.87 -4.48
N THR A 18 -10.77 14.63 -4.11
CA THR A 18 -10.77 16.08 -4.29
C THR A 18 -9.65 16.61 -5.17
N ASP A 19 -8.55 15.87 -5.31
CA ASP A 19 -7.40 16.36 -6.07
C ASP A 19 -7.44 15.88 -7.51
N SER A 20 -6.72 16.59 -8.37
CA SER A 20 -6.57 16.19 -9.75
C SER A 20 -5.66 14.98 -9.83
N ILE A 21 -6.17 13.88 -10.37
CA ILE A 21 -5.47 12.59 -10.39
C ILE A 21 -5.08 12.25 -11.82
N SER A 22 -3.85 11.79 -11.99
CA SER A 22 -3.32 11.38 -13.30
C SER A 22 -2.81 9.95 -13.23
N VAL A 23 -2.81 9.28 -14.39
CA VAL A 23 -2.18 7.96 -14.51
C VAL A 23 -0.72 8.09 -14.14
N GLY A 24 -0.24 7.15 -13.32
CA GLY A 24 1.14 7.17 -12.82
C GLY A 24 1.28 7.80 -11.45
N ASP A 25 0.26 8.49 -10.96
CA ASP A 25 0.30 9.05 -9.60
C ASP A 25 0.40 7.92 -8.59
N LYS A 26 1.26 8.10 -7.59
CA LYS A 26 1.42 7.15 -6.48
C LYS A 26 1.01 7.84 -5.20
N ILE A 27 0.24 7.14 -4.39
CA ILE A 27 -0.28 7.67 -3.14
C ILE A 27 0.03 6.66 -2.03
N VAL A 28 0.71 7.12 -0.98
CA VAL A 28 0.97 6.28 0.19
C VAL A 28 -0.32 6.12 0.97
N LEU A 29 -0.62 4.88 1.35
CA LEU A 29 -1.79 4.58 2.20
C LEU A 29 -1.37 4.68 3.65
N GLU A 30 -1.61 5.85 4.24
CA GLU A 30 -1.25 6.08 5.64
C GLU A 30 -2.14 5.25 6.54
N ASN A 31 -1.59 4.83 7.67
CA ASN A 31 -2.30 4.02 8.68
C ASN A 31 -2.63 2.60 8.22
N ILE A 32 -1.99 2.11 7.16
CA ILE A 32 -2.05 0.70 6.80
C ILE A 32 -0.78 0.06 7.36
N LEU A 33 -0.94 -0.66 8.47
CA LEU A 33 0.19 -1.20 9.24
C LEU A 33 0.04 -2.70 9.43
N PHE A 34 1.18 -3.39 9.45
CA PHE A 34 1.24 -4.84 9.62
C PHE A 34 2.04 -5.18 10.85
N GLU A 35 1.82 -6.37 11.40
CA GLU A 35 2.71 -6.91 12.42
C GLU A 35 4.08 -7.15 11.82
N GLY A 36 5.11 -6.99 12.64
CA GLY A 36 6.48 -7.12 12.18
C GLY A 36 6.74 -8.47 11.52
N GLY A 37 7.29 -8.44 10.31
CA GLY A 37 7.62 -9.66 9.56
C GLY A 37 6.45 -10.47 9.09
N LYS A 38 5.22 -9.95 9.18
CA LYS A 38 4.01 -10.72 8.86
C LYS A 38 3.13 -9.98 7.89
N ARG A 39 2.20 -10.71 7.29
CA ARG A 39 1.17 -10.13 6.43
C ARG A 39 -0.07 -9.72 7.20
N LYS A 40 -0.10 -10.00 8.51
CA LYS A 40 -1.27 -9.70 9.34
C LYS A 40 -1.36 -8.22 9.61
N LEU A 41 -2.54 -7.64 9.35
CA LEU A 41 -2.80 -6.22 9.57
C LEU A 41 -3.02 -5.93 11.05
N LEU A 42 -2.51 -4.78 11.49
CA LEU A 42 -2.86 -4.26 12.81
C LEU A 42 -4.28 -3.70 12.77
N PRO A 43 -5.01 -3.72 13.90
CA PRO A 43 -6.41 -3.28 13.91
C PRO A 43 -6.65 -1.87 13.38
N VAL A 44 -5.72 -0.94 13.59
CA VAL A 44 -5.86 0.44 13.10
C VAL A 44 -6.01 0.50 11.58
N SER A 45 -5.48 -0.51 10.86
CA SER A 45 -5.49 -0.53 9.41
C SER A 45 -6.89 -0.67 8.83
N TYR A 46 -7.80 -1.30 9.55
CA TYR A 46 -9.12 -1.59 8.98
C TYR A 46 -9.94 -0.34 8.73
N LYS A 47 -9.80 0.67 9.60
CA LYS A 47 -10.50 1.93 9.37
C LYS A 47 -10.00 2.60 8.09
N ALA A 48 -8.68 2.61 7.90
CA ALA A 48 -8.09 3.21 6.70
C ALA A 48 -8.47 2.41 5.45
N LEU A 49 -8.52 1.08 5.54
CA LEU A 49 -8.93 0.25 4.41
C LEU A 49 -10.39 0.47 4.06
N ASP A 50 -11.26 0.62 5.06
CA ASP A 50 -12.67 0.88 4.80
C ASP A 50 -12.87 2.23 4.12
N GLN A 51 -12.06 3.22 4.48
CA GLN A 51 -12.09 4.51 3.80
C GLN A 51 -11.65 4.38 2.35
N LEU A 52 -10.63 3.56 2.09
CA LEU A 52 -10.17 3.31 0.73
C LEU A 52 -11.25 2.61 -0.09
N VAL A 53 -11.93 1.62 0.50
CA VAL A 53 -13.05 0.93 -0.17
C VAL A 53 -14.12 1.94 -0.56
N SER A 54 -14.51 2.80 0.38
CA SER A 54 -15.52 3.81 0.13
C SER A 54 -15.10 4.76 -1.00
N THR A 55 -13.86 5.21 -0.97
CA THR A 55 -13.32 6.10 -1.99
C THR A 55 -13.33 5.44 -3.37
N LEU A 56 -12.89 4.19 -3.46
CA LEU A 56 -12.84 3.50 -4.73
C LEU A 56 -14.24 3.22 -5.29
N LYS A 57 -15.22 3.01 -4.42
CA LYS A 57 -16.61 2.87 -4.85
C LYS A 57 -17.16 4.18 -5.38
N SER A 58 -16.77 5.30 -4.78
CA SER A 58 -17.18 6.63 -5.23
C SER A 58 -16.55 7.03 -6.55
N LYS A 59 -15.39 6.47 -6.88
CA LYS A 59 -14.63 6.83 -8.07
C LYS A 59 -14.37 5.57 -8.92
N PRO A 60 -15.41 4.99 -9.53
CA PRO A 60 -15.28 3.73 -10.24
C PRO A 60 -14.37 3.81 -11.47
N GLN A 61 -14.04 5.01 -11.91
CA GLN A 61 -13.16 5.20 -13.07
C GLN A 61 -11.70 4.87 -12.79
N TYR A 62 -11.28 4.81 -11.53
CA TYR A 62 -9.87 4.58 -11.20
C TYR A 62 -9.54 3.10 -11.15
N HIS A 63 -8.47 2.73 -11.85
CA HIS A 63 -7.84 1.42 -11.75
C HIS A 63 -6.50 1.62 -11.04
N ILE A 64 -6.18 0.75 -10.13
CA ILE A 64 -5.00 0.93 -9.28
C ILE A 64 -4.16 -0.34 -9.20
N MET A 65 -2.87 -0.15 -8.94
CA MET A 65 -1.96 -1.21 -8.55
C MET A 65 -1.51 -0.97 -7.11
N ILE A 66 -1.64 -1.99 -6.29
CA ILE A 66 -1.24 -1.93 -4.88
C ILE A 66 0.22 -2.33 -4.79
N LEU A 67 1.03 -1.45 -4.23
CA LEU A 67 2.48 -1.63 -4.17
C LEU A 67 2.90 -1.84 -2.71
N GLY A 68 3.41 -3.03 -2.40
CA GLY A 68 3.93 -3.31 -1.06
C GLY A 68 5.42 -3.04 -1.01
N HIS A 69 5.86 -2.32 0.02
CA HIS A 69 7.27 -2.00 0.24
C HIS A 69 7.71 -2.52 1.60
N VAL A 70 8.94 -2.98 1.67
CA VAL A 70 9.55 -3.37 2.95
C VAL A 70 10.83 -2.57 3.16
N CYS A 71 11.24 -2.45 4.44
CA CYS A 71 12.54 -1.84 4.74
C CYS A 71 13.60 -2.92 4.89
N CYS A 72 14.83 -2.47 4.93
CA CYS A 72 15.93 -3.21 5.58
C CYS A 72 16.37 -4.46 4.85
N ALA A 73 15.92 -4.66 3.61
CA ALA A 73 16.40 -5.72 2.73
C ALA A 73 17.47 -5.16 1.80
N ASN A 74 18.37 -6.03 1.35
CA ASN A 74 19.36 -5.63 0.36
C ASN A 74 18.67 -5.35 -0.98
N PRO A 75 19.27 -4.52 -1.84
CA PRO A 75 18.69 -4.25 -3.15
C PRO A 75 18.36 -5.55 -3.88
N GLY A 76 17.18 -5.64 -4.44
CA GLY A 76 16.71 -6.82 -5.15
C GLY A 76 16.17 -7.92 -4.26
N GLN A 77 16.22 -7.76 -2.94
CA GLN A 77 15.74 -8.77 -2.00
C GLN A 77 14.47 -8.29 -1.30
N ASP A 78 13.62 -9.24 -0.95
CA ASP A 78 12.41 -8.98 -0.21
C ASP A 78 12.60 -9.38 1.25
N GLY A 79 11.70 -8.94 2.12
CA GLY A 79 11.65 -9.36 3.51
C GLY A 79 11.12 -10.78 3.62
N ALA A 80 11.45 -11.44 4.73
CA ALA A 80 10.95 -12.77 5.00
C ALA A 80 9.55 -12.69 5.58
N ASP A 81 8.66 -13.52 5.06
CA ASP A 81 7.33 -13.73 5.63
C ASP A 81 7.48 -14.76 6.75
N HIS A 82 7.27 -14.35 7.98
CA HIS A 82 7.50 -15.21 9.14
C HIS A 82 6.55 -16.40 9.18
N GLU A 83 5.42 -16.35 8.47
CA GLU A 83 4.47 -17.46 8.45
C GLU A 83 4.91 -18.56 7.53
N THR A 84 5.59 -18.25 6.44
CA THR A 84 5.99 -19.25 5.44
C THR A 84 7.50 -19.45 5.36
N GLY A 85 8.27 -18.48 5.84
CA GLY A 85 9.72 -18.47 5.69
C GLY A 85 10.20 -18.04 4.32
N LEU A 86 9.30 -17.72 3.41
CA LEU A 86 9.66 -17.28 2.07
C LEU A 86 9.99 -15.78 2.06
N ARG A 87 10.90 -15.39 1.16
CA ARG A 87 11.28 -13.98 1.03
C ARG A 87 10.39 -13.29 0.01
N ASN A 88 9.14 -13.09 0.40
CA ASN A 88 8.12 -12.48 -0.46
C ASN A 88 7.19 -11.55 0.32
N LEU A 89 7.68 -10.97 1.41
CA LEU A 89 6.83 -10.20 2.32
C LEU A 89 6.13 -9.03 1.63
N SER A 90 6.82 -8.31 0.74
CA SER A 90 6.20 -7.19 0.03
C SER A 90 5.05 -7.66 -0.86
N VAL A 91 5.22 -8.83 -1.48
CA VAL A 91 4.18 -9.41 -2.35
C VAL A 91 2.95 -9.78 -1.54
N VAL A 92 3.14 -10.51 -0.43
CA VAL A 92 1.99 -11.00 0.34
C VAL A 92 1.28 -9.87 1.07
N ARG A 93 2.01 -8.81 1.45
CA ARG A 93 1.37 -7.64 2.05
C ARG A 93 0.50 -6.90 1.05
N ALA A 94 0.99 -6.70 -0.17
CA ALA A 94 0.18 -6.10 -1.23
C ALA A 94 -1.04 -6.98 -1.54
N GLN A 95 -0.85 -8.29 -1.57
CA GLN A 95 -1.93 -9.24 -1.84
C GLN A 95 -2.99 -9.20 -0.74
N THR A 96 -2.57 -8.99 0.51
CA THR A 96 -3.51 -8.88 1.63
C THR A 96 -4.46 -7.70 1.42
N ILE A 97 -3.94 -6.55 0.99
CA ILE A 97 -4.77 -5.39 0.71
C ILE A 97 -5.69 -5.66 -0.49
N TYR A 98 -5.14 -6.24 -1.54
CA TYR A 98 -5.91 -6.63 -2.72
C TYR A 98 -7.11 -7.51 -2.33
N ASN A 99 -6.85 -8.54 -1.54
CA ASN A 99 -7.90 -9.46 -1.12
C ASN A 99 -8.98 -8.76 -0.29
N TYR A 100 -8.57 -7.84 0.57
CA TYR A 100 -9.53 -7.07 1.38
C TYR A 100 -10.45 -6.24 0.50
N LEU A 101 -9.88 -5.58 -0.50
CA LEU A 101 -10.67 -4.73 -1.40
C LEU A 101 -11.66 -5.56 -2.21
N VAL A 102 -11.23 -6.70 -2.74
CA VAL A 102 -12.11 -7.59 -3.49
C VAL A 102 -13.24 -8.11 -2.60
N LYS A 103 -12.89 -8.53 -1.39
CA LYS A 103 -13.88 -9.04 -0.44
C LYS A 103 -14.95 -7.99 -0.12
N ASN A 104 -14.58 -6.72 -0.15
CA ASN A 104 -15.48 -5.63 0.19
C ASN A 104 -16.13 -4.98 -1.03
N GLY A 105 -16.09 -5.63 -2.18
CA GLY A 105 -16.91 -5.27 -3.33
C GLY A 105 -16.22 -4.47 -4.42
N ILE A 106 -14.90 -4.33 -4.37
CA ILE A 106 -14.17 -3.68 -5.46
C ILE A 106 -13.90 -4.74 -6.54
N ASP A 107 -14.25 -4.42 -7.78
CA ASP A 107 -14.07 -5.35 -8.91
C ASP A 107 -12.59 -5.62 -9.11
N GLU A 108 -12.22 -6.90 -9.13
CA GLU A 108 -10.83 -7.29 -9.30
C GLU A 108 -10.23 -6.81 -10.61
N LYS A 109 -11.06 -6.53 -11.61
CA LYS A 109 -10.58 -6.00 -12.89
C LYS A 109 -9.98 -4.60 -12.75
N ARG A 110 -10.29 -3.91 -11.67
CA ARG A 110 -9.75 -2.58 -11.37
C ARG A 110 -8.46 -2.63 -10.57
N LEU A 111 -8.04 -3.82 -10.14
CA LEU A 111 -7.00 -3.97 -9.12
C LEU A 111 -5.87 -4.84 -9.63
N GLN A 112 -4.65 -4.45 -9.27
CA GLN A 112 -3.45 -5.26 -9.41
C GLN A 112 -2.65 -5.13 -8.14
N SER A 113 -1.76 -6.07 -7.88
CA SER A 113 -0.86 -5.97 -6.72
C SER A 113 0.55 -6.34 -7.15
N LYS A 114 1.54 -5.73 -6.48
CA LYS A 114 2.94 -5.96 -6.79
C LYS A 114 3.77 -5.76 -5.53
N GLY A 115 4.76 -6.63 -5.33
CA GLY A 115 5.75 -6.44 -4.28
C GLY A 115 6.93 -5.66 -4.84
N MET A 116 7.26 -4.56 -4.18
CA MET A 116 8.38 -3.69 -4.59
C MET A 116 9.65 -4.00 -3.81
N LYS A 117 9.59 -4.95 -2.88
CA LYS A 117 10.74 -5.32 -2.05
C LYS A 117 11.26 -4.10 -1.29
N GLY A 118 12.56 -4.00 -1.08
CA GLY A 118 13.17 -2.81 -0.51
C GLY A 118 13.80 -1.88 -1.54
N ASP A 119 13.35 -1.98 -2.79
CA ASP A 119 14.05 -1.34 -3.91
C ASP A 119 13.83 0.17 -3.99
N LEU A 120 12.76 0.69 -3.39
CA LEU A 120 12.43 2.11 -3.50
C LEU A 120 12.27 2.74 -2.12
N PRO A 121 13.39 2.96 -1.40
CA PRO A 121 13.31 3.64 -0.11
C PRO A 121 12.87 5.09 -0.29
N THR A 122 12.18 5.60 0.74
CA THR A 122 11.68 6.98 0.70
C THR A 122 12.78 8.01 0.95
N GLY A 123 13.86 7.59 1.61
CA GLY A 123 14.86 8.54 2.11
C GLY A 123 14.47 9.14 3.44
N LEU A 124 13.34 8.77 4.01
CA LEU A 124 12.83 9.31 5.26
C LEU A 124 13.07 8.40 6.46
N GLY A 125 13.58 7.17 6.24
CA GLY A 125 13.90 6.21 7.28
C GLY A 125 13.04 4.97 7.19
N ASP A 126 13.40 3.97 8.02
CA ASP A 126 12.82 2.62 7.93
C ASP A 126 11.30 2.62 8.11
N TYR A 127 10.79 3.44 9.04
CA TYR A 127 9.35 3.51 9.27
C TYR A 127 8.61 3.86 7.99
N TYR A 128 9.11 4.87 7.25
CA TYR A 128 8.46 5.33 6.03
C TYR A 128 8.68 4.38 4.87
N ASP A 129 9.75 3.59 4.92
CA ASP A 129 10.04 2.62 3.86
C ASP A 129 9.10 1.44 3.92
N ARG A 130 8.60 1.08 5.10
CA ARG A 130 7.63 0.01 5.30
C ARG A 130 6.23 0.56 5.03
N ARG A 131 5.83 0.54 3.77
CA ARG A 131 4.58 1.20 3.37
C ARG A 131 3.86 0.43 2.29
N VAL A 132 2.60 0.76 2.12
CA VAL A 132 1.80 0.34 0.96
C VAL A 132 1.43 1.60 0.21
N GLU A 133 1.63 1.57 -1.10
CA GLU A 133 1.20 2.65 -1.99
C GLU A 133 0.19 2.12 -2.98
N ILE A 134 -0.60 3.02 -3.54
CA ILE A 134 -1.39 2.71 -4.74
C ILE A 134 -0.87 3.56 -5.88
N GLU A 135 -0.80 2.95 -7.05
CA GLU A 135 -0.45 3.65 -8.29
C GLU A 135 -1.69 3.66 -9.19
N ILE A 136 -2.00 4.81 -9.74
CA ILE A 136 -3.11 4.93 -10.69
C ILE A 136 -2.62 4.38 -12.03
N THR A 137 -3.19 3.25 -12.45
CA THR A 137 -2.76 2.59 -13.68
C THR A 137 -3.62 2.98 -14.87
N SER A 138 -4.87 3.38 -14.60
CA SER A 138 -5.79 3.74 -15.67
C SER A 138 -6.94 4.55 -15.08
N ILE A 139 -7.48 5.46 -15.86
CA ILE A 139 -8.66 6.24 -15.50
C ILE A 139 -9.66 6.06 -16.62
N ASN A 140 -10.70 5.27 -16.35
CA ASN A 140 -11.73 4.97 -17.34
C ASN A 140 -12.89 5.90 -17.15
N GLU A 141 -13.11 6.77 -18.13
CA GLU A 141 -14.26 7.66 -18.09
C GLU A 141 -15.45 6.96 -18.69
N LYS A 142 -16.61 7.24 -18.12
CA LYS A 142 -17.87 6.67 -18.62
C LYS A 142 -18.47 7.55 -19.65
#